data_2bacec23996aad9790af630803d121be
#
_entry.id   2bacec23996aad9790af630803d121be
#
_cell.length_a   1.000
_cell.length_b   1.000
_cell.length_c   1.000
_cell.angle_alpha   90.00
_cell.angle_beta   90.00
_cell.angle_gamma   90.00
#
_symmetry.space_group_name_H-M   'P 1'
#
loop_
_entity.id
_entity.type
_entity.pdbx_description
1 polymer ?
#
loop_
_entity_poly.entity_id
_entity_poly.type
_entity_poly.pdbx_seq_one_letter_code
_entity_poly.pdbx_strand_id
1 'polypeptide(L)'
;MKRTLFLITLVVAGAAGWESHPARLPPAQQPEITAGEIGSRLPDFSLKDLRGKELSSAGFKGKVVLVDFWATWCQPCKKEMPGYQELLDAYGKRGLVVVGFKFDTMADTEDPLRFARRIGVRYPLAVASERLRQAFGGIAGLPTTLIYDRRGILREKIVGFEYTSVVESDLKPFL
;
A
#
# COMPACT_ATOMS: atom_id res chain seq x y z
N MET A 1 -43.00 -24.14 86.12
CA MET A 1 -42.31 -22.85 85.89
C MET A 1 -41.03 -23.17 85.17
N LYS A 2 -40.98 -23.07 83.86
CA LYS A 2 -39.84 -23.35 83.01
C LYS A 2 -39.43 -22.05 82.31
N ARG A 3 -38.27 -21.54 82.67
CA ARG A 3 -37.67 -20.33 82.03
C ARG A 3 -36.93 -20.78 80.79
N THR A 4 -37.38 -20.37 79.64
CA THR A 4 -36.71 -20.60 78.40
C THR A 4 -35.76 -19.43 78.14
N LEU A 5 -34.48 -19.73 78.06
CA LEU A 5 -33.41 -18.77 77.73
C LEU A 5 -33.32 -18.63 76.21
N PHE A 6 -33.60 -17.44 75.68
CA PHE A 6 -33.37 -17.14 74.26
C PHE A 6 -31.92 -16.67 74.07
N LEU A 7 -31.15 -17.48 73.40
CA LEU A 7 -29.84 -17.11 72.94
C LEU A 7 -29.94 -16.24 71.65
N ILE A 8 -29.56 -14.97 71.74
CA ILE A 8 -29.45 -14.08 70.58
C ILE A 8 -28.09 -14.31 69.97
N THR A 9 -28.09 -14.97 68.82
CA THR A 9 -26.89 -15.08 67.98
C THR A 9 -26.66 -13.78 67.19
N LEU A 10 -25.60 -13.08 67.51
CA LEU A 10 -25.17 -11.88 66.80
C LEU A 10 -24.52 -12.30 65.48
N VAL A 11 -25.21 -12.03 64.35
CA VAL A 11 -24.62 -12.20 63.00
C VAL A 11 -23.80 -10.97 62.69
N VAL A 12 -22.49 -11.13 62.75
CA VAL A 12 -21.54 -10.09 62.25
C VAL A 12 -21.57 -10.15 60.72
N ALA A 13 -22.22 -9.17 60.09
CA ALA A 13 -22.18 -8.98 58.67
C ALA A 13 -20.80 -8.47 58.30
N GLY A 14 -19.96 -9.33 57.71
CA GLY A 14 -18.70 -8.94 57.11
C GLY A 14 -18.94 -8.00 55.94
N ALA A 15 -18.48 -6.76 56.06
CA ALA A 15 -18.43 -5.82 54.95
C ALA A 15 -17.38 -6.32 53.91
N ALA A 16 -17.89 -7.01 52.87
CA ALA A 16 -17.06 -7.30 51.69
C ALA A 16 -16.69 -5.96 51.04
N GLY A 17 -15.42 -5.59 51.16
CA GLY A 17 -14.87 -4.44 50.50
C GLY A 17 -15.03 -4.59 48.99
N TRP A 18 -15.90 -3.76 48.41
CA TRP A 18 -16.00 -3.61 46.96
C TRP A 18 -14.81 -2.83 46.49
N GLU A 19 -13.71 -3.54 46.18
CA GLU A 19 -12.60 -2.94 45.45
C GLU A 19 -13.08 -2.65 44.03
N SER A 20 -13.50 -1.40 43.80
CA SER A 20 -13.75 -0.87 42.46
C SER A 20 -12.42 -0.84 41.68
N HIS A 21 -12.11 -1.93 40.98
CA HIS A 21 -11.10 -1.92 39.95
C HIS A 21 -11.56 -0.94 38.88
N PRO A 22 -10.77 0.11 38.58
CA PRO A 22 -11.08 0.96 37.45
C PRO A 22 -11.11 0.06 36.21
N ALA A 23 -12.25 0.02 35.53
CA ALA A 23 -12.38 -0.69 34.25
C ALA A 23 -11.28 -0.17 33.34
N ARG A 24 -10.29 -1.02 33.05
CA ARG A 24 -9.24 -0.70 32.08
C ARG A 24 -9.92 -0.57 30.74
N LEU A 25 -10.05 0.67 30.25
CA LEU A 25 -10.56 0.93 28.90
C LEU A 25 -9.77 0.08 27.91
N PRO A 26 -10.44 -0.61 26.96
CA PRO A 26 -9.73 -1.33 25.91
C PRO A 26 -8.78 -0.36 25.20
N PRO A 27 -7.57 -0.80 24.79
CA PRO A 27 -6.68 0.04 24.03
C PRO A 27 -7.45 0.57 22.83
N ALA A 28 -7.40 1.91 22.64
CA ALA A 28 -8.04 2.55 21.49
C ALA A 28 -7.59 1.78 20.24
N GLN A 29 -8.54 1.16 19.54
CA GLN A 29 -8.28 0.48 18.29
C GLN A 29 -7.78 1.56 17.33
N GLN A 30 -6.48 1.54 17.06
CA GLN A 30 -5.92 2.37 16.00
C GLN A 30 -6.59 1.92 14.71
N PRO A 31 -7.09 2.83 13.87
CA PRO A 31 -7.69 2.44 12.60
C PRO A 31 -6.69 1.58 11.84
N GLU A 32 -7.10 0.37 11.47
CA GLU A 32 -6.27 -0.50 10.64
C GLU A 32 -6.15 0.14 9.26
N ILE A 33 -4.92 0.51 8.88
CA ILE A 33 -4.64 1.09 7.56
C ILE A 33 -4.77 -0.04 6.53
N THR A 34 -5.78 0.07 5.68
CA THR A 34 -6.04 -0.91 4.62
C THR A 34 -4.99 -0.81 3.51
N ALA A 35 -4.68 -1.95 2.87
CA ALA A 35 -3.76 -1.96 1.73
C ALA A 35 -4.21 -0.96 0.64
N GLY A 36 -3.26 -0.20 0.10
CA GLY A 36 -3.53 0.82 -0.94
C GLY A 36 -4.12 2.14 -0.43
N GLU A 37 -4.26 2.32 0.88
CA GLU A 37 -4.54 3.61 1.52
C GLU A 37 -3.24 4.32 1.90
N ILE A 38 -3.27 5.66 1.95
CA ILE A 38 -2.13 6.47 2.40
C ILE A 38 -1.69 6.01 3.80
N GLY A 39 -0.40 5.75 3.96
CA GLY A 39 0.17 5.18 5.17
C GLY A 39 0.35 3.66 5.14
N SER A 40 -0.27 2.95 4.19
CA SER A 40 -0.07 1.50 4.03
C SER A 40 1.36 1.17 3.57
N ARG A 41 1.77 -0.07 3.82
CA ARG A 41 3.10 -0.55 3.40
C ARG A 41 3.09 -1.05 1.96
N LEU A 42 4.23 -0.88 1.29
CA LEU A 42 4.49 -1.53 0.01
C LEU A 42 4.30 -3.05 0.19
N PRO A 43 3.42 -3.68 -0.60
CA PRO A 43 3.17 -5.12 -0.50
C PRO A 43 4.43 -5.94 -0.82
N ASP A 44 4.55 -7.09 -0.17
CA ASP A 44 5.57 -8.07 -0.53
C ASP A 44 5.16 -8.81 -1.81
N PHE A 45 6.07 -8.82 -2.78
CA PHE A 45 5.93 -9.60 -4.00
C PHE A 45 7.28 -10.07 -4.53
N SER A 46 7.25 -11.18 -5.27
CA SER A 46 8.35 -11.68 -6.09
C SER A 46 7.75 -12.30 -7.35
N LEU A 47 8.19 -11.83 -8.51
CA LEU A 47 7.68 -12.25 -9.81
C LEU A 47 8.74 -11.99 -10.90
N LYS A 48 8.50 -12.45 -12.12
CA LYS A 48 9.33 -12.10 -13.28
C LYS A 48 8.75 -10.91 -14.02
N ASP A 49 9.59 -9.98 -14.41
CA ASP A 49 9.21 -8.92 -15.33
C ASP A 49 8.95 -9.47 -16.74
N LEU A 50 8.46 -8.64 -17.64
CA LEU A 50 8.16 -9.02 -19.03
C LEU A 50 9.41 -9.44 -19.82
N ARG A 51 10.63 -9.19 -19.32
CA ARG A 51 11.92 -9.63 -19.90
C ARG A 51 12.44 -10.91 -19.24
N GLY A 52 11.66 -11.50 -18.30
CA GLY A 52 12.03 -12.70 -17.55
C GLY A 52 12.99 -12.47 -16.38
N LYS A 53 13.33 -11.22 -16.05
CA LYS A 53 14.18 -10.87 -14.92
C LYS A 53 13.39 -10.87 -13.62
N GLU A 54 14.01 -11.38 -12.55
CA GLU A 54 13.41 -11.33 -11.21
C GLU A 54 13.16 -9.88 -10.76
N LEU A 55 11.96 -9.63 -10.27
CA LEU A 55 11.46 -8.36 -9.76
C LEU A 55 10.78 -8.60 -8.40
N SER A 56 11.31 -8.00 -7.34
CA SER A 56 10.76 -8.18 -6.00
C SER A 56 10.77 -6.90 -5.20
N SER A 57 9.79 -6.75 -4.31
CA SER A 57 9.71 -5.63 -3.36
C SER A 57 10.92 -5.55 -2.43
N ALA A 58 11.55 -6.68 -2.13
CA ALA A 58 12.77 -6.73 -1.32
C ALA A 58 13.93 -5.92 -1.95
N GLY A 59 14.00 -5.85 -3.28
CA GLY A 59 14.98 -5.04 -4.02
C GLY A 59 14.75 -3.52 -3.92
N PHE A 60 13.63 -3.11 -3.37
CA PHE A 60 13.23 -1.70 -3.25
C PHE A 60 13.46 -1.10 -1.86
N LYS A 61 13.98 -1.88 -0.90
CA LYS A 61 14.27 -1.40 0.45
C LYS A 61 15.17 -0.17 0.44
N GLY A 62 14.77 0.87 1.16
CA GLY A 62 15.50 2.14 1.23
C GLY A 62 15.41 3.02 -0.03
N LYS A 63 14.53 2.67 -0.97
CA LYS A 63 14.28 3.43 -2.20
C LYS A 63 12.93 4.14 -2.12
N VAL A 64 12.82 5.23 -2.87
CA VAL A 64 11.51 5.81 -3.23
C VAL A 64 10.99 5.00 -4.40
N VAL A 65 9.75 4.53 -4.33
CA VAL A 65 9.18 3.63 -5.33
C VAL A 65 7.96 4.27 -5.96
N LEU A 66 8.01 4.47 -7.27
CA LEU A 66 6.85 4.82 -8.09
C LEU A 66 6.33 3.54 -8.75
N VAL A 67 5.10 3.18 -8.41
CA VAL A 67 4.38 2.04 -8.99
C VAL A 67 3.31 2.58 -9.92
N ASP A 68 3.34 2.16 -11.18
CA ASP A 68 2.41 2.57 -12.23
C ASP A 68 1.56 1.37 -12.69
N PHE A 69 0.24 1.45 -12.55
CA PHE A 69 -0.69 0.48 -13.10
C PHE A 69 -1.23 0.97 -14.44
N TRP A 70 -0.99 0.18 -15.50
CA TRP A 70 -1.22 0.60 -16.88
C TRP A 70 -1.74 -0.53 -17.78
N ALA A 71 -2.14 -0.19 -19.01
CA ALA A 71 -2.47 -1.14 -20.07
C ALA A 71 -2.11 -0.59 -21.46
N THR A 72 -1.92 -1.47 -22.44
CA THR A 72 -1.59 -1.08 -23.82
C THR A 72 -2.71 -0.27 -24.52
N TRP A 73 -3.95 -0.50 -24.14
CA TRP A 73 -5.12 0.23 -24.65
C TRP A 73 -5.41 1.54 -23.88
N CYS A 74 -4.77 1.77 -22.74
CA CYS A 74 -5.00 2.95 -21.89
C CYS A 74 -4.31 4.18 -22.50
N GLN A 75 -5.07 5.08 -23.12
CA GLN A 75 -4.53 6.28 -23.76
C GLN A 75 -3.86 7.28 -22.77
N PRO A 76 -4.45 7.57 -21.58
CA PRO A 76 -3.76 8.42 -20.60
C PRO A 76 -2.44 7.79 -20.08
N CYS A 77 -2.38 6.47 -19.90
CA CYS A 77 -1.14 5.79 -19.51
C CYS A 77 0.00 6.02 -20.52
N LYS A 78 -0.31 6.00 -21.82
CA LYS A 78 0.66 6.27 -22.89
C LYS A 78 1.30 7.66 -22.78
N LYS A 79 0.56 8.63 -22.22
CA LYS A 79 1.03 10.01 -22.09
C LYS A 79 1.94 10.20 -20.89
N GLU A 80 1.68 9.50 -19.76
CA GLU A 80 2.45 9.69 -18.52
C GLU A 80 3.69 8.80 -18.41
N MET A 81 3.63 7.57 -18.94
CA MET A 81 4.74 6.61 -18.82
C MET A 81 6.11 7.13 -19.30
N PRO A 82 6.23 7.88 -20.42
CA PRO A 82 7.51 8.50 -20.80
C PRO A 82 8.05 9.46 -19.74
N GLY A 83 7.18 10.26 -19.12
CA GLY A 83 7.56 11.15 -18.02
C GLY A 83 8.12 10.40 -16.81
N TYR A 84 7.57 9.23 -16.48
CA TYR A 84 8.12 8.38 -15.41
C TYR A 84 9.50 7.81 -15.75
N GLN A 85 9.78 7.57 -17.04
CA GLN A 85 11.12 7.24 -17.48
C GLN A 85 12.08 8.44 -17.31
N GLU A 86 11.65 9.65 -17.62
CA GLU A 86 12.44 10.87 -17.40
C GLU A 86 12.74 11.07 -15.91
N LEU A 87 11.75 10.86 -15.03
CA LEU A 87 11.96 10.90 -13.57
C LEU A 87 12.98 9.85 -13.12
N LEU A 88 12.90 8.63 -13.65
CA LEU A 88 13.88 7.58 -13.33
C LEU A 88 15.28 7.95 -13.80
N ASP A 89 15.42 8.49 -15.00
CA ASP A 89 16.71 8.94 -15.54
C ASP A 89 17.31 10.07 -14.68
N ALA A 90 16.48 11.00 -14.19
CA ALA A 90 16.91 12.11 -13.35
C ALA A 90 17.24 11.70 -11.90
N TYR A 91 16.43 10.84 -11.31
CA TYR A 91 16.44 10.56 -9.85
C TYR A 91 16.85 9.14 -9.48
N GLY A 92 17.07 8.24 -10.44
CA GLY A 92 17.47 6.85 -10.17
C GLY A 92 18.74 6.75 -9.31
N LYS A 93 19.75 7.59 -9.60
CA LYS A 93 20.99 7.67 -8.77
C LYS A 93 20.73 8.20 -7.37
N ARG A 94 19.64 8.93 -7.15
CA ARG A 94 19.20 9.41 -5.83
C ARG A 94 18.29 8.41 -5.12
N GLY A 95 18.05 7.25 -5.73
CA GLY A 95 17.32 6.15 -5.12
C GLY A 95 15.85 6.06 -5.54
N LEU A 96 15.43 6.70 -6.63
CA LEU A 96 14.13 6.43 -7.24
C LEU A 96 14.17 5.08 -7.97
N VAL A 97 13.11 4.31 -7.80
CA VAL A 97 12.76 3.12 -8.59
C VAL A 97 11.39 3.36 -9.21
N VAL A 98 11.24 3.01 -10.47
CA VAL A 98 9.95 2.98 -11.17
C VAL A 98 9.66 1.55 -11.60
N VAL A 99 8.43 1.09 -11.41
CA VAL A 99 7.95 -0.20 -11.87
C VAL A 99 6.54 -0.08 -12.42
N GLY A 100 6.28 -0.68 -13.58
CA GLY A 100 4.96 -0.69 -14.20
C GLY A 100 4.31 -2.07 -14.10
N PHE A 101 3.09 -2.11 -13.58
CA PHE A 101 2.26 -3.29 -13.52
C PHE A 101 1.14 -3.23 -14.56
N LYS A 102 1.29 -4.03 -15.61
CA LYS A 102 0.34 -4.10 -16.72
C LYS A 102 -0.89 -4.90 -16.34
N PHE A 103 -2.06 -4.35 -16.55
CA PHE A 103 -3.30 -5.14 -16.59
C PHE A 103 -3.29 -6.03 -17.83
N ASP A 104 -3.47 -7.33 -17.61
CA ASP A 104 -3.62 -8.29 -18.69
C ASP A 104 -5.11 -8.43 -19.03
N THR A 105 -5.48 -8.06 -20.23
CA THR A 105 -6.87 -8.05 -20.66
C THR A 105 -7.00 -8.51 -22.12
N MET A 106 -8.17 -8.97 -22.51
CA MET A 106 -8.48 -9.31 -23.90
C MET A 106 -8.48 -8.08 -24.84
N ALA A 107 -8.44 -6.87 -24.29
CA ALA A 107 -8.35 -5.63 -25.06
C ALA A 107 -6.90 -5.28 -25.47
N ASP A 108 -5.90 -6.06 -25.05
CA ASP A 108 -4.51 -5.87 -25.47
C ASP A 108 -4.36 -6.25 -26.94
N THR A 109 -4.00 -5.28 -27.76
CA THR A 109 -3.84 -5.43 -29.21
C THR A 109 -2.37 -5.39 -29.64
N GLU A 110 -1.45 -5.17 -28.70
CA GLU A 110 -0.02 -4.99 -28.96
C GLU A 110 0.83 -5.70 -27.91
N ASP A 111 1.96 -6.28 -28.33
CA ASP A 111 2.97 -6.80 -27.41
C ASP A 111 3.46 -5.69 -26.47
N PRO A 112 3.40 -5.90 -25.13
CA PRO A 112 3.70 -4.85 -24.16
C PRO A 112 5.15 -4.38 -24.18
N LEU A 113 6.12 -5.23 -24.55
CA LEU A 113 7.51 -4.80 -24.68
C LEU A 113 7.75 -3.99 -25.97
N ARG A 114 7.05 -4.33 -27.06
CA ARG A 114 7.06 -3.51 -28.29
C ARG A 114 6.47 -2.13 -28.01
N PHE A 115 5.33 -2.11 -27.33
CA PHE A 115 4.69 -0.87 -26.90
C PHE A 115 5.65 0.00 -26.06
N ALA A 116 6.23 -0.57 -24.98
CA ALA A 116 7.16 0.14 -24.11
C ALA A 116 8.37 0.73 -24.87
N ARG A 117 8.97 -0.05 -25.77
CA ARG A 117 10.08 0.44 -26.62
C ARG A 117 9.66 1.61 -27.50
N ARG A 118 8.46 1.54 -28.09
CA ARG A 118 7.93 2.59 -28.98
C ARG A 118 7.73 3.93 -28.26
N ILE A 119 7.35 3.89 -26.98
CA ILE A 119 7.16 5.11 -26.14
C ILE A 119 8.38 5.45 -25.27
N GLY A 120 9.52 4.79 -25.47
CA GLY A 120 10.79 5.10 -24.79
C GLY A 120 10.91 4.60 -23.35
N VAL A 121 10.02 3.71 -22.90
CA VAL A 121 10.02 3.15 -21.53
C VAL A 121 10.99 1.99 -21.41
N ARG A 122 11.86 2.05 -20.39
CA ARG A 122 12.91 1.06 -20.11
C ARG A 122 12.84 0.48 -18.70
N TYR A 123 12.10 1.10 -17.77
CA TYR A 123 11.94 0.58 -16.42
C TYR A 123 11.24 -0.80 -16.40
N PRO A 124 11.38 -1.59 -15.32
CA PRO A 124 10.77 -2.92 -15.23
C PRO A 124 9.26 -2.86 -15.40
N LEU A 125 8.75 -3.75 -16.24
CA LEU A 125 7.32 -3.93 -16.49
C LEU A 125 6.95 -5.38 -16.22
N ALA A 126 5.86 -5.61 -15.51
CA ALA A 126 5.38 -6.96 -15.20
C ALA A 126 3.85 -7.05 -15.34
N VAL A 127 3.30 -8.26 -15.43
CA VAL A 127 1.85 -8.47 -15.46
C VAL A 127 1.30 -8.35 -14.04
N ALA A 128 0.25 -7.56 -13.88
CA ALA A 128 -0.52 -7.42 -12.65
C ALA A 128 -1.52 -8.57 -12.52
N SER A 129 -1.14 -9.66 -11.84
CA SER A 129 -2.12 -10.68 -11.44
C SER A 129 -3.21 -10.08 -10.55
N GLU A 130 -4.39 -10.73 -10.48
CA GLU A 130 -5.45 -10.28 -9.57
C GLU A 130 -4.96 -10.21 -8.12
N ARG A 131 -4.22 -11.23 -7.67
CA ARG A 131 -3.61 -11.25 -6.33
C ARG A 131 -2.72 -10.04 -6.09
N LEU A 132 -1.91 -9.65 -7.09
CA LEU A 132 -1.04 -8.48 -6.97
C LEU A 132 -1.86 -7.19 -6.87
N ARG A 133 -2.90 -7.03 -7.71
CA ARG A 133 -3.80 -5.86 -7.66
C ARG A 133 -4.48 -5.72 -6.30
N GLN A 134 -4.97 -6.83 -5.74
CA GLN A 134 -5.57 -6.84 -4.39
C GLN A 134 -4.56 -6.49 -3.30
N ALA A 135 -3.31 -6.96 -3.40
CA ALA A 135 -2.25 -6.61 -2.46
C ALA A 135 -1.97 -5.09 -2.44
N PHE A 136 -2.18 -4.40 -3.57
CA PHE A 136 -2.08 -2.94 -3.67
C PHE A 136 -3.40 -2.20 -3.35
N GLY A 137 -4.37 -2.89 -2.73
CA GLY A 137 -5.62 -2.31 -2.28
C GLY A 137 -6.75 -2.29 -3.32
N GLY A 138 -6.66 -3.13 -4.34
CA GLY A 138 -7.67 -3.21 -5.40
C GLY A 138 -7.59 -1.99 -6.33
N ILE A 139 -6.95 -2.15 -7.48
CA ILE A 139 -6.82 -1.08 -8.47
C ILE A 139 -8.06 -1.02 -9.33
N ALA A 140 -8.89 -0.01 -9.13
CA ALA A 140 -10.21 0.13 -9.77
C ALA A 140 -10.17 0.83 -11.13
N GLY A 141 -9.10 1.57 -11.45
CA GLY A 141 -9.00 2.36 -12.68
C GLY A 141 -7.58 2.50 -13.19
N LEU A 142 -7.43 2.91 -14.45
CA LEU A 142 -6.14 3.15 -15.09
C LEU A 142 -6.08 4.56 -15.71
N PRO A 143 -4.92 5.20 -15.64
CA PRO A 143 -3.76 4.81 -14.84
C PRO A 143 -4.02 4.92 -13.34
N THR A 144 -3.25 4.21 -12.53
CA THR A 144 -3.14 4.46 -11.09
C THR A 144 -1.66 4.46 -10.72
N THR A 145 -1.22 5.56 -10.12
CA THR A 145 0.16 5.74 -9.67
C THR A 145 0.23 5.80 -8.16
N LEU A 146 1.16 5.03 -7.59
CA LEU A 146 1.41 4.97 -6.15
C LEU A 146 2.85 5.36 -5.88
N ILE A 147 3.07 6.27 -4.92
CA ILE A 147 4.42 6.71 -4.51
C ILE A 147 4.68 6.26 -3.07
N TYR A 148 5.69 5.43 -2.90
CA TYR A 148 6.15 4.95 -1.60
C TYR A 148 7.46 5.62 -1.21
N ASP A 149 7.57 6.03 0.06
CA ASP A 149 8.80 6.58 0.61
C ASP A 149 9.87 5.50 0.85
N ARG A 150 11.08 5.89 1.31
CA ARG A 150 12.21 4.98 1.57
C ARG A 150 11.92 3.93 2.66
N ARG A 151 10.89 4.14 3.48
CA ARG A 151 10.43 3.18 4.49
C ARG A 151 9.39 2.21 3.93
N GLY A 152 9.03 2.37 2.64
CA GLY A 152 7.99 1.60 1.97
C GLY A 152 6.58 1.99 2.42
N ILE A 153 6.37 3.24 2.84
CA ILE A 153 5.05 3.75 3.24
C ILE A 153 4.45 4.53 2.07
N LEU A 154 3.20 4.21 1.70
CA LEU A 154 2.45 4.90 0.66
C LEU A 154 2.21 6.36 1.08
N ARG A 155 2.65 7.28 0.22
CA ARG A 155 2.55 8.72 0.45
C ARG A 155 1.57 9.39 -0.48
N GLU A 156 1.51 8.91 -1.73
CA GLU A 156 0.60 9.45 -2.74
C GLU A 156 -0.07 8.32 -3.52
N LYS A 157 -1.35 8.52 -3.84
CA LYS A 157 -2.15 7.66 -4.70
C LYS A 157 -2.89 8.54 -5.70
N ILE A 158 -2.50 8.46 -6.94
CA ILE A 158 -3.06 9.23 -8.05
C ILE A 158 -3.89 8.27 -8.90
N VAL A 159 -5.16 8.58 -9.09
CA VAL A 159 -6.06 7.80 -9.97
C VAL A 159 -6.43 8.66 -11.16
N GLY A 160 -6.11 8.18 -12.35
CA GLY A 160 -6.21 8.94 -13.59
C GLY A 160 -4.91 9.62 -13.97
N PHE A 161 -4.90 10.26 -15.13
CA PHE A 161 -3.72 10.96 -15.67
C PHE A 161 -3.29 12.13 -14.80
N GLU A 162 -1.98 12.22 -14.56
CA GLU A 162 -1.37 13.39 -13.94
C GLU A 162 -0.13 13.84 -14.72
N TYR A 163 0.16 15.14 -14.67
CA TYR A 163 1.35 15.70 -15.31
C TYR A 163 2.63 15.29 -14.58
N THR A 164 3.66 14.94 -15.33
CA THR A 164 4.98 14.55 -14.77
C THR A 164 5.54 15.55 -13.75
N SER A 165 5.31 16.84 -13.97
CA SER A 165 5.78 17.91 -13.06
C SER A 165 5.08 17.86 -11.69
N VAL A 166 3.81 17.45 -11.63
CA VAL A 166 3.07 17.26 -10.37
C VAL A 166 3.60 16.03 -9.65
N VAL A 167 3.69 14.89 -10.36
CA VAL A 167 4.25 13.65 -9.82
C VAL A 167 5.69 13.85 -9.32
N GLU A 168 6.50 14.65 -10.04
CA GLU A 168 7.85 15.04 -9.61
C GLU A 168 7.83 15.84 -8.30
N SER A 169 6.91 16.79 -8.19
CA SER A 169 6.75 17.59 -6.97
C SER A 169 6.39 16.72 -5.77
N ASP A 170 5.50 15.75 -5.97
CA ASP A 170 5.02 14.85 -4.93
C ASP A 170 6.11 13.87 -4.46
N LEU A 171 6.97 13.41 -5.36
CA LEU A 171 8.03 12.45 -5.00
C LEU A 171 9.30 13.09 -4.44
N LYS A 172 9.60 14.35 -4.80
CA LYS A 172 10.83 15.07 -4.39
C LYS A 172 11.08 15.09 -2.88
N PRO A 173 10.08 15.29 -2.00
CA PRO A 173 10.29 15.31 -0.56
C PRO A 173 10.83 13.99 0.02
N PHE A 174 10.72 12.88 -0.71
CA PHE A 174 11.12 11.54 -0.26
C PHE A 174 12.48 11.08 -0.83
N LEU A 175 13.05 11.81 -1.79
CA LEU A 175 14.32 11.48 -2.48
C LEU A 175 15.59 11.73 -1.64
#